data_cd267ed6cfa9bc64d05d7609cc267d1b
#
_entry.id   cd267ed6cfa9bc64d05d7609cc267d1b
#
_cell.length_a   1.000
_cell.length_b   1.000
_cell.length_c   1.000
_cell.angle_alpha   90.00
_cell.angle_beta   90.00
_cell.angle_gamma   90.00
#
_symmetry.space_group_name_H-M   'P 1'
#
loop_
_entity.id
_entity.type
_entity.pdbx_description
1 polymer ?
#
loop_
_entity_poly.entity_id
_entity_poly.type
_entity_poly.pdbx_seq_one_letter_code
_entity_poly.pdbx_strand_id
1 'polypeptide(L)'
;MGNRLNLKDLPMGHAAQPPVFNADEYLAWEPAQLDRHEFLDGEVFAMAGAEDRHVTVSMNIAFALRQHLSDSPCRTYMSDMRLQVAAANSYFYPDVLVTCSAHDLASPLVKTEPKLIIEVLSPSTAAYDRGLKFSHYRSLPSLEEFALIDLDTRNTDVYRKGPDGLWVLHPFGRGETVSLASVALELSAVQLFADVLEL
;
A
#
# COMPACT_ATOMS: atom_id res chain seq x y z
N MET A 1 35.78 -42.58 -7.66
CA MET A 1 36.23 -41.45 -6.83
C MET A 1 35.36 -40.25 -7.19
N GLY A 2 34.33 -39.99 -6.39
CA GLY A 2 33.38 -38.92 -6.66
C GLY A 2 33.80 -37.67 -5.90
N ASN A 3 34.10 -36.62 -6.62
CA ASN A 3 34.44 -35.31 -6.09
C ASN A 3 33.16 -34.65 -5.62
N ARG A 4 32.94 -34.59 -4.28
CA ARG A 4 31.85 -33.79 -3.68
C ARG A 4 32.29 -32.33 -3.71
N LEU A 5 31.65 -31.54 -4.55
CA LEU A 5 31.74 -30.08 -4.51
C LEU A 5 31.21 -29.58 -3.17
N ASN A 6 32.09 -28.91 -2.42
CA ASN A 6 31.78 -28.34 -1.12
C ASN A 6 31.03 -27.02 -1.35
N LEU A 7 29.76 -26.94 -0.89
CA LEU A 7 28.92 -25.75 -1.01
C LEU A 7 29.49 -24.46 -0.39
N LYS A 8 30.60 -24.57 0.36
CA LYS A 8 31.28 -23.44 1.01
C LYS A 8 32.26 -22.67 0.12
N ASP A 9 32.55 -23.18 -1.07
CA ASP A 9 33.51 -22.59 -2.01
C ASP A 9 32.87 -21.86 -3.20
N LEU A 10 31.54 -21.63 -3.16
CA LEU A 10 30.90 -20.73 -4.11
C LEU A 10 31.28 -19.30 -3.74
N PRO A 11 31.84 -18.49 -4.65
CA PRO A 11 32.08 -17.09 -4.39
C PRO A 11 30.73 -16.47 -4.03
N MET A 12 30.64 -15.85 -2.86
CA MET A 12 29.52 -14.98 -2.55
C MET A 12 29.47 -13.92 -3.62
N GLY A 13 28.53 -14.09 -4.56
CA GLY A 13 28.25 -13.07 -5.55
C GLY A 13 27.98 -11.79 -4.81
N HIS A 14 28.69 -10.71 -5.15
CA HIS A 14 28.29 -9.37 -4.76
C HIS A 14 26.81 -9.27 -5.12
N ALA A 15 25.95 -8.95 -4.14
CA ALA A 15 24.60 -8.57 -4.44
C ALA A 15 24.71 -7.51 -5.54
N ALA A 16 24.18 -7.79 -6.74
CA ALA A 16 24.15 -6.81 -7.81
C ALA A 16 23.50 -5.58 -7.19
N GLN A 17 24.20 -4.45 -7.24
CA GLN A 17 23.56 -3.18 -6.83
C GLN A 17 22.30 -3.08 -7.69
N PRO A 18 21.13 -2.84 -7.09
CA PRO A 18 19.93 -2.68 -7.88
C PRO A 18 20.19 -1.61 -8.94
N PRO A 19 19.68 -1.79 -10.17
CA PRO A 19 19.86 -0.80 -11.20
C PRO A 19 19.29 0.54 -10.71
N VAL A 20 20.06 1.62 -10.84
CA VAL A 20 19.57 2.97 -10.57
C VAL A 20 18.78 3.38 -11.81
N PHE A 21 17.48 3.56 -11.66
CA PHE A 21 16.59 4.00 -12.71
C PHE A 21 16.24 5.49 -12.54
N ASN A 22 16.01 6.19 -13.63
CA ASN A 22 15.08 7.31 -13.56
C ASN A 22 13.63 6.81 -13.65
N ALA A 23 12.67 7.67 -13.39
CA ALA A 23 11.26 7.32 -13.36
C ALA A 23 10.76 6.73 -14.71
N ASP A 24 11.21 7.28 -15.84
CA ASP A 24 10.80 6.81 -17.18
C ASP A 24 11.38 5.42 -17.48
N GLU A 25 12.62 5.16 -17.10
CA GLU A 25 13.25 3.85 -17.21
C GLU A 25 12.54 2.81 -16.36
N TYR A 26 12.19 3.15 -15.11
CA TYR A 26 11.38 2.27 -14.26
C TYR A 26 10.01 1.97 -14.88
N LEU A 27 9.30 2.98 -15.38
CA LEU A 27 8.00 2.80 -16.01
C LEU A 27 8.04 1.94 -17.28
N ALA A 28 9.16 1.98 -18.01
CA ALA A 28 9.37 1.12 -19.18
C ALA A 28 9.76 -0.31 -18.80
N TRP A 29 10.49 -0.48 -17.70
CA TRP A 29 11.03 -1.77 -17.24
C TRP A 29 9.99 -2.60 -16.46
N GLU A 30 9.25 -1.98 -15.53
CA GLU A 30 8.33 -2.63 -14.58
C GLU A 30 7.26 -3.53 -15.24
N PRO A 31 6.62 -3.14 -16.38
CA PRO A 31 5.59 -3.98 -17.00
C PRO A 31 6.09 -5.34 -17.50
N ALA A 32 7.40 -5.51 -17.69
CA ALA A 32 8.01 -6.74 -18.16
C ALA A 32 8.47 -7.67 -17.03
N GLN A 33 8.31 -7.24 -15.76
CA GLN A 33 8.71 -8.02 -14.60
C GLN A 33 7.63 -9.02 -14.20
N LEU A 34 8.03 -10.15 -13.60
CA LEU A 34 7.11 -11.14 -13.04
C LEU A 34 6.54 -10.67 -11.70
N ASP A 35 7.37 -10.02 -10.90
CA ASP A 35 7.01 -9.47 -9.60
C ASP A 35 6.81 -7.96 -9.72
N ARG A 36 6.09 -7.35 -8.77
CA ARG A 36 5.94 -5.91 -8.65
C ARG A 36 7.09 -5.29 -7.86
N HIS A 37 7.46 -4.08 -8.27
CA HIS A 37 8.53 -3.34 -7.62
C HIS A 37 8.07 -1.92 -7.31
N GLU A 38 8.33 -1.47 -6.11
CA GLU A 38 8.23 -0.06 -5.74
C GLU A 38 9.49 0.67 -6.21
N PHE A 39 9.34 1.93 -6.57
CA PHE A 39 10.44 2.81 -7.00
C PHE A 39 10.54 4.00 -6.05
N LEU A 40 11.73 4.24 -5.52
CA LEU A 40 12.04 5.32 -4.59
C LEU A 40 13.30 6.04 -5.04
N ASP A 41 13.13 7.21 -5.62
CA ASP A 41 14.20 8.15 -5.99
C ASP A 41 15.43 7.48 -6.65
N GLY A 42 15.19 6.57 -7.58
CA GLY A 42 16.23 5.87 -8.34
C GLY A 42 16.47 4.43 -7.91
N GLU A 43 15.98 4.01 -6.77
CA GLU A 43 16.10 2.65 -6.27
C GLU A 43 14.81 1.85 -6.48
N VAL A 44 14.97 0.55 -6.72
CA VAL A 44 13.85 -0.37 -7.01
C VAL A 44 13.82 -1.46 -5.95
N PHE A 45 12.65 -1.69 -5.35
CA PHE A 45 12.42 -2.65 -4.29
C PHE A 45 11.35 -3.66 -4.70
N ALA A 46 11.71 -4.94 -4.76
CA ALA A 46 10.74 -6.00 -5.02
C ALA A 46 9.72 -6.10 -3.89
N MET A 47 8.44 -6.20 -4.25
CA MET A 47 7.38 -6.44 -3.28
C MET A 47 7.44 -7.89 -2.81
N ALA A 48 7.34 -8.10 -1.50
CA ALA A 48 7.23 -9.42 -0.93
C ALA A 48 5.83 -10.01 -1.20
N GLY A 49 5.73 -11.34 -1.23
CA GLY A 49 4.44 -12.01 -1.23
C GLY A 49 3.68 -11.73 0.07
N ALA A 50 2.35 -11.72 0.00
CA ALA A 50 1.48 -11.48 1.14
C ALA A 50 0.99 -12.79 1.75
N GLU A 51 0.78 -12.80 3.08
CA GLU A 51 0.14 -13.88 3.81
C GLU A 51 -1.38 -13.87 3.60
N ASP A 52 -2.04 -15.01 3.84
CA ASP A 52 -3.50 -15.19 3.74
C ASP A 52 -4.28 -14.09 4.49
N ARG A 53 -3.95 -13.83 5.75
CA ARG A 53 -4.60 -12.78 6.58
C ARG A 53 -4.54 -11.39 5.95
N HIS A 54 -3.39 -11.05 5.39
CA HIS A 54 -3.16 -9.77 4.72
C HIS A 54 -4.05 -9.62 3.49
N VAL A 55 -4.08 -10.64 2.63
CA VAL A 55 -4.89 -10.65 1.42
C VAL A 55 -6.37 -10.60 1.77
N THR A 56 -6.82 -11.39 2.77
CA THR A 56 -8.21 -11.43 3.22
C THR A 56 -8.68 -10.08 3.74
N VAL A 57 -7.91 -9.43 4.61
CA VAL A 57 -8.27 -8.10 5.15
C VAL A 57 -8.27 -7.04 4.05
N SER A 58 -7.27 -7.02 3.17
CA SER A 58 -7.22 -6.09 2.02
C SER A 58 -8.45 -6.26 1.12
N MET A 59 -8.87 -7.50 0.86
CA MET A 59 -10.06 -7.81 0.07
C MET A 59 -11.35 -7.37 0.77
N ASN A 60 -11.49 -7.62 2.07
CA ASN A 60 -12.67 -7.21 2.86
C ASN A 60 -12.88 -5.70 2.80
N ILE A 61 -11.79 -4.94 2.96
CA ILE A 61 -11.81 -3.47 2.88
C ILE A 61 -12.18 -3.00 1.48
N ALA A 62 -11.51 -3.55 0.46
CA ALA A 62 -11.76 -3.16 -0.92
C ALA A 62 -13.20 -3.47 -1.35
N PHE A 63 -13.75 -4.60 -0.91
CA PHE A 63 -15.15 -4.97 -1.16
C PHE A 63 -16.12 -3.99 -0.48
N ALA A 64 -15.91 -3.69 0.81
CA ALA A 64 -16.75 -2.76 1.56
C ALA A 64 -16.73 -1.35 0.92
N LEU A 65 -15.55 -0.84 0.59
CA LEU A 65 -15.38 0.45 -0.10
C LEU A 65 -16.05 0.45 -1.48
N ARG A 66 -15.85 -0.58 -2.29
CA ARG A 66 -16.45 -0.69 -3.63
C ARG A 66 -17.97 -0.73 -3.55
N GLN A 67 -18.54 -1.45 -2.59
CA GLN A 67 -19.98 -1.52 -2.39
C GLN A 67 -20.53 -0.15 -1.94
N HIS A 68 -19.88 0.46 -0.95
CA HIS A 68 -20.29 1.77 -0.41
C HIS A 68 -20.22 2.89 -1.45
N LEU A 69 -19.20 2.86 -2.30
CA LEU A 69 -18.95 3.91 -3.32
C LEU A 69 -19.59 3.63 -4.68
N SER A 70 -20.46 2.62 -4.80
CA SER A 70 -21.05 2.19 -6.09
C SER A 70 -21.74 3.30 -6.87
N ASP A 71 -22.45 4.17 -6.16
CA ASP A 71 -23.22 5.29 -6.73
C ASP A 71 -22.48 6.63 -6.67
N SER A 72 -21.16 6.60 -6.42
CA SER A 72 -20.31 7.79 -6.36
C SER A 72 -19.35 7.86 -7.56
N PRO A 73 -18.72 9.03 -7.82
CA PRO A 73 -17.66 9.13 -8.82
C PRO A 73 -16.36 8.44 -8.42
N CYS A 74 -16.26 7.97 -7.16
CA CYS A 74 -15.03 7.39 -6.65
C CYS A 74 -14.82 5.94 -7.12
N ARG A 75 -13.57 5.52 -7.17
CA ARG A 75 -13.17 4.14 -7.51
C ARG A 75 -12.18 3.62 -6.48
N THR A 76 -12.35 2.34 -6.15
CA THR A 76 -11.46 1.59 -5.28
C THR A 76 -10.53 0.72 -6.12
N TYR A 77 -9.26 0.71 -5.81
CA TYR A 77 -8.22 -0.12 -6.43
C TYR A 77 -7.45 -0.87 -5.35
N MET A 78 -6.82 -1.96 -5.73
CA MET A 78 -5.99 -2.80 -4.87
C MET A 78 -4.58 -2.95 -5.46
N SER A 79 -3.69 -3.45 -4.68
CA SER A 79 -2.28 -3.85 -4.83
C SER A 79 -1.60 -3.69 -6.20
N ASP A 80 -2.25 -4.00 -7.32
CA ASP A 80 -1.67 -3.89 -8.67
C ASP A 80 -1.82 -2.49 -9.29
N MET A 81 -2.51 -1.57 -8.61
CA MET A 81 -2.67 -0.21 -9.10
C MET A 81 -1.55 0.68 -8.60
N ARG A 82 -0.72 1.13 -9.53
CA ARG A 82 0.42 1.99 -9.24
C ARG A 82 -0.03 3.39 -8.82
N LEU A 83 0.58 3.89 -7.74
CA LEU A 83 0.43 5.26 -7.25
C LEU A 83 1.75 6.01 -7.43
N GLN A 84 1.72 7.16 -8.10
CA GLN A 84 2.86 8.08 -8.18
C GLN A 84 2.80 9.12 -7.07
N VAL A 85 3.92 9.33 -6.41
CA VAL A 85 4.15 10.45 -5.49
C VAL A 85 5.22 11.34 -6.10
N ALA A 86 4.80 12.27 -6.95
CA ALA A 86 5.72 13.08 -7.77
C ALA A 86 6.70 13.91 -6.92
N ALA A 87 6.24 14.47 -5.80
CA ALA A 87 7.07 15.25 -4.87
C ALA A 87 8.24 14.46 -4.26
N ALA A 88 8.12 13.13 -4.21
CA ALA A 88 9.13 12.21 -3.68
C ALA A 88 9.82 11.39 -4.78
N ASN A 89 9.57 11.68 -6.07
CA ASN A 89 10.06 10.89 -7.20
C ASN A 89 9.87 9.38 -6.98
N SER A 90 8.65 8.97 -6.58
CA SER A 90 8.39 7.59 -6.13
C SER A 90 7.12 7.02 -6.71
N TYR A 91 7.10 5.68 -6.84
CA TYR A 91 5.95 4.87 -7.25
C TYR A 91 5.74 3.74 -6.25
N PHE A 92 4.51 3.61 -5.79
CA PHE A 92 4.08 2.59 -4.82
C PHE A 92 2.91 1.78 -5.36
N TYR A 93 2.62 0.67 -4.69
CA TYR A 93 1.44 -0.17 -4.89
C TYR A 93 0.71 -0.34 -3.55
N PRO A 94 -0.12 0.64 -3.14
CA PRO A 94 -0.88 0.53 -1.89
C PRO A 94 -1.78 -0.69 -1.87
N ASP A 95 -1.97 -1.32 -0.70
CA ASP A 95 -2.88 -2.45 -0.56
C ASP A 95 -4.30 -2.10 -1.01
N VAL A 96 -4.79 -0.92 -0.58
CA VAL A 96 -6.06 -0.35 -1.08
C VAL A 96 -5.92 1.16 -1.25
N LEU A 97 -6.41 1.68 -2.37
CA LEU A 97 -6.54 3.11 -2.59
C LEU A 97 -7.91 3.48 -3.16
N VAL A 98 -8.41 4.66 -2.80
CA VAL A 98 -9.60 5.27 -3.36
C VAL A 98 -9.25 6.59 -3.98
N THR A 99 -9.69 6.81 -5.21
CA THR A 99 -9.66 8.13 -5.88
C THR A 99 -11.03 8.52 -6.37
N CYS A 100 -11.34 9.82 -6.32
CA CYS A 100 -12.55 10.42 -6.90
C CYS A 100 -12.19 11.41 -8.01
N SER A 101 -10.91 11.48 -8.38
CA SER A 101 -10.40 12.40 -9.41
C SER A 101 -10.74 11.95 -10.81
N ALA A 102 -11.32 12.82 -11.61
CA ALA A 102 -11.55 12.56 -13.03
C ALA A 102 -10.25 12.32 -13.81
N HIS A 103 -9.14 12.97 -13.40
CA HIS A 103 -7.80 12.73 -13.95
C HIS A 103 -7.38 11.28 -13.75
N ASP A 104 -7.45 10.80 -12.51
CA ASP A 104 -7.09 9.43 -12.17
C ASP A 104 -8.01 8.40 -12.86
N LEU A 105 -9.30 8.70 -13.01
CA LEU A 105 -10.24 7.81 -13.69
C LEU A 105 -9.92 7.65 -15.19
N ALA A 106 -9.35 8.68 -15.81
CA ALA A 106 -8.90 8.64 -17.20
C ALA A 106 -7.52 7.99 -17.38
N SER A 107 -6.74 7.83 -16.30
CA SER A 107 -5.41 7.21 -16.33
C SER A 107 -5.51 5.70 -16.06
N PRO A 108 -5.18 4.81 -17.01
CA PRO A 108 -5.36 3.37 -16.83
C PRO A 108 -4.25 2.70 -16.01
N LEU A 109 -3.07 3.29 -15.92
CA LEU A 109 -1.87 2.61 -15.40
C LEU A 109 -1.33 3.18 -14.08
N VAL A 110 -1.55 4.48 -13.85
CA VAL A 110 -0.97 5.19 -12.68
C VAL A 110 -2.00 6.12 -12.09
N LYS A 111 -2.10 6.19 -10.78
CA LYS A 111 -2.90 7.16 -10.03
C LYS A 111 -1.97 8.20 -9.40
N THR A 112 -2.47 9.42 -9.25
CA THR A 112 -1.70 10.55 -8.73
C THR A 112 -2.47 11.36 -7.71
N GLU A 113 -3.78 11.16 -7.62
CA GLU A 113 -4.71 11.96 -6.80
C GLU A 113 -5.60 11.08 -5.91
N PRO A 114 -5.00 10.19 -5.06
CA PRO A 114 -5.78 9.38 -4.15
C PRO A 114 -6.45 10.27 -3.08
N LYS A 115 -7.65 9.87 -2.66
CA LYS A 115 -8.38 10.48 -1.55
C LYS A 115 -8.14 9.74 -0.23
N LEU A 116 -8.04 8.41 -0.31
CA LEU A 116 -7.79 7.50 0.80
C LEU A 116 -6.76 6.46 0.37
N ILE A 117 -5.79 6.17 1.24
CA ILE A 117 -4.85 5.06 1.12
C ILE A 117 -4.95 4.21 2.37
N ILE A 118 -4.91 2.88 2.20
CA ILE A 118 -4.91 1.92 3.30
C ILE A 118 -3.77 0.92 3.05
N GLU A 119 -2.94 0.71 4.08
CA GLU A 119 -1.92 -0.34 4.12
C GLU A 119 -2.27 -1.34 5.23
N VAL A 120 -2.19 -2.61 4.92
CA VAL A 120 -2.34 -3.70 5.86
C VAL A 120 -0.94 -4.14 6.28
N LEU A 121 -0.61 -3.97 7.55
CA LEU A 121 0.74 -4.16 8.03
C LEU A 121 1.13 -5.63 8.07
N SER A 122 2.32 -5.93 7.57
CA SER A 122 2.99 -7.20 7.77
C SER A 122 4.21 -7.03 8.69
N PRO A 123 4.70 -8.09 9.35
CA PRO A 123 5.90 -7.98 10.20
C PRO A 123 7.12 -7.43 9.47
N SER A 124 7.22 -7.66 8.16
CA SER A 124 8.35 -7.22 7.32
C SER A 124 8.25 -5.78 6.85
N THR A 125 7.03 -5.22 6.70
CA THR A 125 6.82 -3.88 6.10
C THR A 125 6.34 -2.83 7.10
N ALA A 126 5.85 -3.22 8.29
CA ALA A 126 5.19 -2.32 9.24
C ALA A 126 6.00 -1.04 9.58
N ALA A 127 7.32 -1.15 9.76
CA ALA A 127 8.17 0.00 10.05
C ALA A 127 8.30 0.94 8.85
N TYR A 128 8.35 0.38 7.64
CA TYR A 128 8.43 1.10 6.38
C TYR A 128 7.11 1.84 6.08
N ASP A 129 5.97 1.15 6.25
CA ASP A 129 4.64 1.72 6.01
C ASP A 129 4.32 2.85 7.00
N ARG A 130 4.66 2.65 8.31
CA ARG A 130 4.49 3.67 9.36
C ARG A 130 5.40 4.88 9.19
N GLY A 131 6.56 4.69 8.58
CA GLY A 131 7.61 5.71 8.45
C GLY A 131 7.69 6.33 7.06
N LEU A 132 8.47 5.69 6.19
CA LEU A 132 8.85 6.24 4.88
C LEU A 132 7.64 6.41 3.95
N LYS A 133 6.80 5.37 3.79
CA LYS A 133 5.61 5.46 2.95
C LYS A 133 4.70 6.60 3.40
N PHE A 134 4.38 6.67 4.70
CA PHE A 134 3.55 7.77 5.21
C PHE A 134 4.19 9.14 4.97
N SER A 135 5.51 9.27 5.12
CA SER A 135 6.20 10.54 4.85
C SER A 135 6.03 11.01 3.39
N HIS A 136 6.00 10.07 2.45
CA HIS A 136 5.77 10.34 1.04
C HIS A 136 4.28 10.60 0.75
N TYR A 137 3.38 9.74 1.23
CA TYR A 137 1.94 9.86 0.98
C TYR A 137 1.35 11.19 1.48
N ARG A 138 1.77 11.68 2.64
CA ARG A 138 1.30 12.97 3.15
C ARG A 138 1.68 14.19 2.30
N SER A 139 2.60 14.04 1.34
CA SER A 139 2.92 15.07 0.35
C SER A 139 1.90 15.17 -0.79
N LEU A 140 1.01 14.18 -0.93
CA LEU A 140 -0.06 14.19 -1.91
C LEU A 140 -1.14 15.20 -1.52
N PRO A 141 -1.40 16.23 -2.35
CA PRO A 141 -2.38 17.27 -2.00
C PRO A 141 -3.81 16.73 -1.85
N SER A 142 -4.17 15.73 -2.66
CA SER A 142 -5.49 15.11 -2.72
C SER A 142 -5.79 14.17 -1.57
N LEU A 143 -4.74 13.65 -0.90
CA LEU A 143 -4.91 12.67 0.16
C LEU A 143 -5.52 13.32 1.40
N GLU A 144 -6.67 12.77 1.85
CA GLU A 144 -7.40 13.22 3.03
C GLU A 144 -7.22 12.28 4.21
N GLU A 145 -7.09 10.97 3.95
CA GLU A 145 -6.87 9.95 4.98
C GLU A 145 -5.86 8.90 4.55
N PHE A 146 -5.10 8.42 5.55
CA PHE A 146 -4.21 7.29 5.46
C PHE A 146 -4.47 6.34 6.63
N ALA A 147 -4.77 5.08 6.36
CA ALA A 147 -5.04 4.09 7.39
C ALA A 147 -4.00 2.97 7.39
N LEU A 148 -3.64 2.53 8.59
CA LEU A 148 -2.75 1.40 8.85
C LEU A 148 -3.50 0.36 9.66
N ILE A 149 -3.60 -0.86 9.17
CA ILE A 149 -4.28 -1.96 9.83
C ILE A 149 -3.27 -2.98 10.32
N ASP A 150 -3.22 -3.16 11.62
CA ASP A 150 -2.31 -4.09 12.28
C ASP A 150 -3.03 -5.43 12.50
N LEU A 151 -2.57 -6.47 11.82
CA LEU A 151 -3.19 -7.79 11.84
C LEU A 151 -3.02 -8.53 13.17
N ASP A 152 -1.93 -8.26 13.88
CA ASP A 152 -1.60 -8.97 15.12
C ASP A 152 -2.37 -8.38 16.31
N THR A 153 -2.43 -7.05 16.42
CA THR A 153 -3.16 -6.34 17.46
C THR A 153 -4.63 -6.14 17.12
N ARG A 154 -5.00 -6.23 15.83
CA ARG A 154 -6.31 -5.86 15.27
C ARG A 154 -6.69 -4.40 15.56
N ASN A 155 -5.70 -3.53 15.69
CA ASN A 155 -5.89 -2.10 15.79
C ASN A 155 -5.81 -1.46 14.41
N THR A 156 -6.48 -0.32 14.27
CA THR A 156 -6.40 0.50 13.05
C THR A 156 -6.03 1.92 13.42
N ASP A 157 -4.96 2.43 12.85
CA ASP A 157 -4.51 3.80 12.99
C ASP A 157 -4.95 4.60 11.75
N VAL A 158 -5.87 5.55 11.90
CA VAL A 158 -6.33 6.42 10.81
C VAL A 158 -5.76 7.81 10.99
N TYR A 159 -4.92 8.24 10.05
CA TYR A 159 -4.41 9.60 9.99
C TYR A 159 -5.31 10.44 9.09
N ARG A 160 -5.85 11.53 9.61
CA ARG A 160 -6.71 12.48 8.88
C ARG A 160 -6.01 13.80 8.69
N LYS A 161 -6.09 14.33 7.48
CA LYS A 161 -5.58 15.66 7.16
C LYS A 161 -6.63 16.70 7.54
N GLY A 162 -6.27 17.59 8.47
CA GLY A 162 -7.10 18.72 8.85
C GLY A 162 -7.11 19.84 7.81
N PRO A 163 -8.02 20.81 7.95
CA PRO A 163 -8.11 21.97 7.05
C PRO A 163 -6.87 22.88 7.14
N ASP A 164 -6.11 22.77 8.22
CA ASP A 164 -4.82 23.42 8.44
C ASP A 164 -3.63 22.65 7.83
N GLY A 165 -3.89 21.51 7.19
CA GLY A 165 -2.87 20.63 6.61
C GLY A 165 -2.16 19.72 7.62
N LEU A 166 -2.54 19.78 8.89
CA LEU A 166 -1.98 18.88 9.92
C LEU A 166 -2.63 17.49 9.86
N TRP A 167 -1.80 16.49 10.09
CA TRP A 167 -2.26 15.11 10.16
C TRP A 167 -2.52 14.70 11.63
N VAL A 168 -3.74 14.28 11.91
CA VAL A 168 -4.18 13.87 13.25
C VAL A 168 -4.45 12.38 13.24
N LEU A 169 -3.85 11.66 14.20
CA LEU A 169 -4.09 10.24 14.42
C LEU A 169 -5.41 10.01 15.15
N HIS A 170 -6.24 9.14 14.60
CA HIS A 170 -7.45 8.59 15.20
C HIS A 170 -7.26 7.08 15.36
N PRO A 171 -6.88 6.60 16.55
CA PRO A 171 -6.70 5.17 16.78
C PRO A 171 -8.05 4.49 17.03
N PHE A 172 -8.19 3.28 16.48
CA PHE A 172 -9.31 2.38 16.73
C PHE A 172 -8.76 1.07 17.29
N GLY A 173 -9.20 0.70 18.48
CA GLY A 173 -8.80 -0.51 19.16
C GLY A 173 -9.48 -1.77 18.61
N ARG A 174 -8.98 -2.92 19.05
CA ARG A 174 -9.56 -4.23 18.71
C ARG A 174 -11.08 -4.25 19.00
N GLY A 175 -11.88 -4.58 18.00
CA GLY A 175 -13.34 -4.69 18.09
C GLY A 175 -14.09 -3.37 17.89
N GLU A 176 -13.41 -2.25 17.77
CA GLU A 176 -14.05 -0.96 17.47
C GLU A 176 -14.43 -0.86 15.99
N THR A 177 -15.43 -0.04 15.70
CA THR A 177 -15.81 0.32 14.34
C THR A 177 -14.87 1.40 13.82
N VAL A 178 -14.20 1.14 12.70
CA VAL A 178 -13.28 2.07 12.06
C VAL A 178 -14.08 3.07 11.23
N SER A 179 -13.88 4.36 11.48
CA SER A 179 -14.48 5.44 10.70
C SER A 179 -13.48 5.94 9.65
N LEU A 180 -13.85 5.83 8.37
CA LEU A 180 -13.13 6.39 7.22
C LEU A 180 -13.88 7.64 6.73
N ALA A 181 -13.62 8.77 7.37
CA ALA A 181 -14.40 10.00 7.21
C ALA A 181 -14.31 10.58 5.81
N SER A 182 -13.16 10.47 5.12
CA SER A 182 -12.96 10.97 3.76
C SER A 182 -13.94 10.39 2.74
N VAL A 183 -14.42 9.18 3.01
CA VAL A 183 -15.37 8.45 2.14
C VAL A 183 -16.70 8.17 2.87
N ALA A 184 -16.89 8.68 4.08
CA ALA A 184 -18.08 8.50 4.91
C ALA A 184 -18.46 7.02 5.13
N LEU A 185 -17.47 6.13 5.33
CA LEU A 185 -17.66 4.70 5.58
C LEU A 185 -17.35 4.38 7.05
N GLU A 186 -18.30 3.71 7.71
CA GLU A 186 -18.09 3.04 8.99
C GLU A 186 -17.90 1.54 8.74
N LEU A 187 -16.75 0.98 9.12
CA LEU A 187 -16.37 -0.40 8.90
C LEU A 187 -16.24 -1.13 10.24
N SER A 188 -17.16 -2.02 10.55
CA SER A 188 -17.10 -2.79 11.79
C SER A 188 -15.90 -3.76 11.79
N ALA A 189 -15.37 -4.05 12.98
CA ALA A 189 -14.31 -5.05 13.13
C ALA A 189 -14.70 -6.43 12.59
N VAL A 190 -15.99 -6.80 12.69
CA VAL A 190 -16.51 -8.05 12.12
C VAL A 190 -16.40 -8.08 10.60
N GLN A 191 -16.70 -6.97 9.93
CA GLN A 191 -16.55 -6.87 8.47
C GLN A 191 -15.07 -6.83 8.07
N LEU A 192 -14.27 -6.04 8.79
CA LEU A 192 -12.84 -5.87 8.51
C LEU A 192 -12.06 -7.18 8.62
N PHE A 193 -12.32 -7.96 9.66
CA PHE A 193 -11.62 -9.21 9.94
C PHE A 193 -12.47 -10.47 9.65
N ALA A 194 -13.48 -10.37 8.76
CA ALA A 194 -14.25 -11.54 8.31
C ALA A 194 -13.32 -12.58 7.70
N ASP A 195 -13.53 -13.84 8.04
CA ASP A 195 -12.76 -15.01 7.57
C ASP A 195 -11.25 -15.02 7.95
N VAL A 196 -10.84 -14.11 8.84
CA VAL A 196 -9.46 -14.10 9.36
C VAL A 196 -9.39 -14.94 10.63
N LEU A 197 -8.71 -16.07 10.54
CA LEU A 197 -8.53 -16.98 11.68
C LEU A 197 -7.72 -16.29 12.79
N GLU A 198 -8.12 -16.52 14.05
CA GLU A 198 -7.31 -16.18 15.20
C GLU A 198 -6.16 -17.18 15.34
N LEU A 199 -4.93 -16.68 15.44
CA LEU A 199 -3.75 -17.48 15.74
C LEU A 199 -3.59 -17.63 17.26
#